data_656d74d95045fd32419d55af9f070cbd
#
_entry.id   656d74d95045fd32419d55af9f070cbd
#
_cell.length_a   1.000
_cell.length_b   1.000
_cell.length_c   1.000
_cell.angle_alpha   90.00
_cell.angle_beta   90.00
_cell.angle_gamma   90.00
#
_symmetry.space_group_name_H-M   'P 1'
#
loop_
_entity.id
_entity.type
_entity.pdbx_description
1 polymer ?
#
loop_
_entity_poly.entity_id
_entity_poly.type
_entity_poly.pdbx_seq_one_letter_code
_entity_poly.pdbx_strand_id
1 'polypeptide(L)'
;MQRKIQARLASLPRTQASFIEPMECLSVSRLPEGAPCIWEIKLDGYRALAVKSTGVTLFSRNRKSLNRQFPYIVEALADLPEGTVVDGEVVAIDDSGRPNFNLLQNFRAEAARIQYYVFDLLCWKDRDLTRLPLIERRMLLNALLVVNDKRIRIADYVEAAPRDLLAAVREQGLEGIVGKQKDSHYQPGKRSGAWIKYRVNRGQEFVIGGYFPGPHGFDSLIVGYYDGDKLTYVARTRNGFVPASRRQVFSKLKHLVTAECPFVNLPETRRSRFGEELNAEKMKKAVWLRPEAVAQIEFLEWTEASRLRHSKFVALREDKNPRSVIKEEVG
;
A
#
# COMPACT_ATOMS: atom_id res chain seq x y z
N MET A 1 -29.42 -11.75 -18.76
CA MET A 1 -28.31 -11.55 -17.84
C MET A 1 -28.78 -10.96 -16.50
N GLN A 2 -29.45 -9.83 -16.44
CA GLN A 2 -29.91 -9.19 -15.19
C GLN A 2 -30.73 -10.09 -14.26
N ARG A 3 -31.72 -10.88 -14.79
CA ARG A 3 -32.55 -11.80 -13.97
C ARG A 3 -31.70 -12.85 -13.25
N LYS A 4 -30.65 -13.39 -13.89
CA LYS A 4 -29.74 -14.37 -13.27
C LYS A 4 -28.91 -13.73 -12.14
N ILE A 5 -28.43 -12.50 -12.35
CA ILE A 5 -27.70 -11.73 -11.31
C ILE A 5 -28.61 -11.49 -10.11
N GLN A 6 -29.86 -11.04 -10.31
CA GLN A 6 -30.81 -10.79 -9.23
C GLN A 6 -31.14 -12.06 -8.44
N ALA A 7 -31.38 -13.18 -9.13
CA ALA A 7 -31.60 -14.48 -8.49
C ALA A 7 -30.37 -14.91 -7.65
N ARG A 8 -29.18 -14.74 -8.21
CA ARG A 8 -27.93 -15.06 -7.49
C ARG A 8 -27.77 -14.21 -6.23
N LEU A 9 -27.96 -12.90 -6.34
CA LEU A 9 -27.88 -11.98 -5.19
C LEU A 9 -28.93 -12.33 -4.12
N ALA A 10 -30.16 -12.66 -4.54
CA ALA A 10 -31.22 -13.00 -3.60
C ALA A 10 -30.89 -14.26 -2.77
N SER A 11 -30.11 -15.22 -3.31
CA SER A 11 -29.69 -16.44 -2.61
C SER A 11 -28.54 -16.24 -1.61
N LEU A 12 -27.88 -15.06 -1.61
CA LEU A 12 -26.75 -14.80 -0.71
C LEU A 12 -27.23 -14.38 0.70
N PRO A 13 -26.42 -14.66 1.74
CA PRO A 13 -26.70 -14.22 3.10
C PRO A 13 -26.88 -12.70 3.19
N ARG A 14 -27.76 -12.26 4.06
CA ARG A 14 -27.88 -10.84 4.40
C ARG A 14 -26.80 -10.46 5.40
N THR A 15 -26.23 -9.26 5.21
CA THR A 15 -25.27 -8.64 6.12
C THR A 15 -25.42 -7.14 6.06
N GLN A 16 -25.22 -6.45 7.17
CA GLN A 16 -25.18 -4.99 7.16
C GLN A 16 -23.87 -4.53 6.57
N ALA A 17 -23.94 -3.57 5.62
CA ALA A 17 -22.74 -2.96 5.07
C ALA A 17 -21.92 -2.25 6.16
N SER A 18 -20.73 -2.71 6.41
CA SER A 18 -19.81 -2.19 7.41
C SER A 18 -18.36 -2.35 6.95
N PHE A 19 -17.43 -1.78 7.71
CA PHE A 19 -16.01 -1.98 7.44
C PHE A 19 -15.65 -3.47 7.50
N ILE A 20 -15.02 -3.96 6.44
CA ILE A 20 -14.45 -5.31 6.34
C ILE A 20 -12.93 -5.14 6.30
N GLU A 21 -12.21 -5.85 7.16
CA GLU A 21 -10.75 -5.77 7.19
C GLU A 21 -10.16 -6.22 5.84
N PRO A 22 -9.30 -5.41 5.19
CA PRO A 22 -8.78 -5.77 3.87
C PRO A 22 -7.99 -7.08 3.87
N MET A 23 -8.32 -7.97 2.92
CA MET A 23 -7.50 -9.14 2.63
C MET A 23 -6.13 -8.71 2.09
N GLU A 24 -5.05 -9.38 2.53
CA GLU A 24 -3.69 -9.00 2.25
C GLU A 24 -3.02 -9.90 1.20
N CYS A 25 -2.14 -9.27 0.39
CA CYS A 25 -1.27 -10.00 -0.52
C CYS A 25 -0.03 -10.54 0.19
N LEU A 26 0.32 -11.81 -0.06
CA LEU A 26 1.63 -12.35 0.28
C LEU A 26 2.67 -11.82 -0.73
N SER A 27 3.80 -11.33 -0.24
CA SER A 27 4.92 -10.97 -1.12
C SER A 27 5.62 -12.24 -1.61
N VAL A 28 5.92 -12.30 -2.90
CA VAL A 28 6.63 -13.45 -3.49
C VAL A 28 7.81 -12.96 -4.31
N SER A 29 8.89 -13.75 -4.29
CA SER A 29 10.12 -13.53 -5.09
C SER A 29 10.06 -14.19 -6.47
N ARG A 30 9.14 -15.15 -6.66
CA ARG A 30 8.89 -15.84 -7.92
C ARG A 30 7.40 -15.96 -8.17
N LEU A 31 7.00 -15.77 -9.41
CA LEU A 31 5.61 -15.98 -9.81
C LEU A 31 5.30 -17.48 -9.86
N PRO A 32 4.17 -17.92 -9.30
CA PRO A 32 3.77 -19.32 -9.37
C PRO A 32 3.45 -19.70 -10.82
N GLU A 33 3.90 -20.87 -11.24
CA GLU A 33 3.57 -21.45 -12.54
C GLU A 33 2.23 -22.19 -12.46
N GLY A 34 1.39 -22.00 -13.51
CA GLY A 34 0.16 -22.78 -13.67
C GLY A 34 -0.97 -22.48 -12.69
N ALA A 35 -0.82 -21.54 -11.77
CA ALA A 35 -1.92 -21.17 -10.87
C ALA A 35 -3.05 -20.47 -11.63
N PRO A 36 -4.34 -20.84 -11.41
CA PRO A 36 -5.48 -20.20 -12.05
C PRO A 36 -5.75 -18.81 -11.45
N CYS A 37 -4.85 -17.88 -11.72
CA CYS A 37 -4.92 -16.49 -11.23
C CYS A 37 -5.44 -15.53 -12.30
N ILE A 38 -6.08 -14.47 -11.85
CA ILE A 38 -6.14 -13.21 -12.57
C ILE A 38 -4.96 -12.34 -12.13
N TRP A 39 -4.46 -11.51 -13.04
CA TRP A 39 -3.30 -10.64 -12.80
C TRP A 39 -3.69 -9.19 -13.01
N GLU A 40 -3.38 -8.37 -12.04
CA GLU A 40 -3.64 -6.92 -12.03
C GLU A 40 -2.32 -6.16 -11.93
N ILE A 41 -2.28 -4.93 -12.46
CA ILE A 41 -1.18 -4.00 -12.18
C ILE A 41 -1.22 -3.65 -10.68
N LYS A 42 -0.07 -3.72 -10.02
CA LYS A 42 0.04 -3.25 -8.64
C LYS A 42 0.06 -1.73 -8.62
N LEU A 43 -1.06 -1.17 -8.20
CA LEU A 43 -1.22 0.27 -8.04
C LEU A 43 -0.48 0.75 -6.78
N ASP A 44 0.18 1.89 -6.89
CA ASP A 44 0.84 2.57 -5.76
C ASP A 44 -0.04 3.71 -5.24
N GLY A 45 -0.77 3.45 -4.16
CA GLY A 45 -1.77 4.35 -3.62
C GLY A 45 -2.11 4.10 -2.16
N TYR A 46 -3.30 4.55 -1.76
CA TYR A 46 -3.92 4.23 -0.48
C TYR A 46 -5.01 3.18 -0.66
N ARG A 47 -4.83 2.00 -0.06
CA ARG A 47 -5.90 1.01 0.03
C ARG A 47 -7.09 1.62 0.74
N ALA A 48 -8.25 1.54 0.11
CA ALA A 48 -9.46 2.11 0.65
C ALA A 48 -10.67 1.19 0.45
N LEU A 49 -11.47 1.04 1.51
CA LEU A 49 -12.79 0.44 1.42
C LEU A 49 -13.84 1.53 1.42
N ALA A 50 -14.70 1.55 0.42
CA ALA A 50 -15.87 2.41 0.42
C ALA A 50 -17.06 1.61 0.96
N VAL A 51 -17.66 2.12 2.03
CA VAL A 51 -18.86 1.58 2.65
C VAL A 51 -19.99 2.59 2.43
N LYS A 52 -21.03 2.18 1.71
CA LYS A 52 -22.25 2.93 1.50
C LYS A 52 -23.35 2.36 2.40
N SER A 53 -23.67 3.09 3.46
CA SER A 53 -24.87 2.95 4.26
C SER A 53 -25.83 4.11 3.92
N THR A 54 -26.29 4.92 4.87
CA THR A 54 -27.01 6.17 4.57
C THR A 54 -26.13 7.20 3.86
N GLY A 55 -24.83 7.20 4.13
CA GLY A 55 -23.79 7.99 3.46
C GLY A 55 -22.60 7.13 3.05
N VAL A 56 -21.65 7.72 2.34
CA VAL A 56 -20.38 7.04 1.97
C VAL A 56 -19.32 7.32 3.03
N THR A 57 -18.71 6.25 3.56
CA THR A 57 -17.48 6.36 4.31
C THR A 57 -16.37 5.61 3.58
N LEU A 58 -15.34 6.33 3.22
CA LEU A 58 -14.12 5.77 2.67
C LEU A 58 -13.14 5.50 3.81
N PHE A 59 -12.84 4.22 4.07
CA PHE A 59 -11.95 3.78 5.13
C PHE A 59 -10.58 3.40 4.60
N SER A 60 -9.54 3.84 5.28
CA SER A 60 -8.20 3.28 5.07
C SER A 60 -8.14 1.83 5.57
N ARG A 61 -7.06 1.12 5.21
CA ARG A 61 -6.74 -0.22 5.73
C ARG A 61 -6.84 -0.32 7.26
N ASN A 62 -6.44 0.73 7.99
CA ASN A 62 -6.47 0.78 9.44
C ASN A 62 -7.78 1.37 10.00
N ARG A 63 -8.87 1.28 9.25
CA ARG A 63 -10.22 1.76 9.63
C ARG A 63 -10.29 3.26 9.95
N LYS A 64 -9.33 4.07 9.48
CA LYS A 64 -9.40 5.53 9.61
C LYS A 64 -10.23 6.10 8.46
N SER A 65 -11.11 7.06 8.74
CA SER A 65 -11.86 7.74 7.70
C SER A 65 -10.95 8.58 6.80
N LEU A 66 -11.06 8.40 5.51
CA LEU A 66 -10.39 9.16 4.46
C LEU A 66 -11.28 10.24 3.83
N ASN A 67 -12.51 10.43 4.34
CA ASN A 67 -13.50 11.35 3.74
C ASN A 67 -12.97 12.79 3.63
N ARG A 68 -12.25 13.26 4.66
CA ARG A 68 -11.65 14.61 4.64
C ARG A 68 -10.49 14.71 3.66
N GLN A 69 -9.80 13.61 3.43
CA GLN A 69 -8.63 13.55 2.55
C GLN A 69 -9.06 13.44 1.09
N PHE A 70 -10.12 12.68 0.80
CA PHE A 70 -10.60 12.42 -0.56
C PHE A 70 -12.10 12.72 -0.72
N PRO A 71 -12.55 13.97 -0.45
CA PRO A 71 -13.97 14.32 -0.51
C PRO A 71 -14.57 14.10 -1.91
N TYR A 72 -13.77 14.31 -2.97
CA TYR A 72 -14.19 14.12 -4.36
C TYR A 72 -14.46 12.65 -4.71
N ILE A 73 -13.75 11.70 -4.09
CA ILE A 73 -14.04 10.27 -4.26
C ILE A 73 -15.33 9.91 -3.52
N VAL A 74 -15.51 10.45 -2.31
CA VAL A 74 -16.74 10.24 -1.52
C VAL A 74 -17.97 10.74 -2.29
N GLU A 75 -17.88 11.92 -2.89
CA GLU A 75 -18.94 12.50 -3.75
C GLU A 75 -19.23 11.60 -4.96
N ALA A 76 -18.18 11.14 -5.66
CA ALA A 76 -18.31 10.28 -6.83
C ALA A 76 -18.95 8.91 -6.53
N LEU A 77 -18.91 8.48 -5.27
CA LEU A 77 -19.52 7.23 -4.79
C LEU A 77 -20.92 7.44 -4.16
N ALA A 78 -21.42 8.67 -4.15
CA ALA A 78 -22.69 9.00 -3.47
C ALA A 78 -23.90 8.22 -4.04
N ASP A 79 -23.89 7.94 -5.35
CA ASP A 79 -24.97 7.25 -6.06
C ASP A 79 -24.89 5.71 -5.94
N LEU A 80 -23.90 5.17 -5.23
CA LEU A 80 -23.89 3.74 -4.93
C LEU A 80 -25.16 3.36 -4.14
N PRO A 81 -25.75 2.18 -4.43
CA PRO A 81 -26.85 1.67 -3.64
C PRO A 81 -26.44 1.51 -2.17
N GLU A 82 -27.37 1.79 -1.26
CA GLU A 82 -27.17 1.47 0.16
C GLU A 82 -26.90 -0.02 0.35
N GLY A 83 -26.16 -0.35 1.40
CA GLY A 83 -25.75 -1.73 1.66
C GLY A 83 -24.59 -2.20 0.76
N THR A 84 -23.76 -1.28 0.22
CA THR A 84 -22.64 -1.62 -0.67
C THR A 84 -21.29 -1.45 0.03
N VAL A 85 -20.40 -2.44 -0.17
CA VAL A 85 -18.99 -2.37 0.24
C VAL A 85 -18.12 -2.76 -0.95
N VAL A 86 -17.23 -1.85 -1.35
CA VAL A 86 -16.23 -2.11 -2.40
C VAL A 86 -14.82 -1.89 -1.86
N ASP A 87 -13.89 -2.65 -2.39
CA ASP A 87 -12.47 -2.61 -2.05
C ASP A 87 -11.66 -2.12 -3.23
N GLY A 88 -10.73 -1.21 -3.00
CA GLY A 88 -9.98 -0.56 -4.07
C GLY A 88 -8.72 0.16 -3.58
N GLU A 89 -8.11 0.89 -4.50
CA GLU A 89 -6.93 1.73 -4.25
C GLU A 89 -7.21 3.15 -4.72
N VAL A 90 -6.98 4.14 -3.87
CA VAL A 90 -6.98 5.56 -4.26
C VAL A 90 -5.59 5.89 -4.77
N VAL A 91 -5.49 6.37 -6.00
CA VAL A 91 -4.23 6.72 -6.66
C VAL A 91 -4.29 8.12 -7.24
N ALA A 92 -3.15 8.78 -7.37
CA ALA A 92 -2.99 9.95 -8.22
C ALA A 92 -2.31 9.53 -9.53
N ILE A 93 -2.81 10.04 -10.64
CA ILE A 93 -2.30 9.74 -11.99
C ILE A 93 -1.48 10.92 -12.50
N ASP A 94 -0.26 10.68 -12.94
CA ASP A 94 0.61 11.70 -13.54
C ASP A 94 0.21 12.03 -14.99
N ASP A 95 0.90 13.00 -15.62
CA ASP A 95 0.65 13.43 -17.00
C ASP A 95 0.87 12.34 -18.03
N SER A 96 1.61 11.29 -17.68
CA SER A 96 1.84 10.12 -18.54
C SER A 96 0.82 8.99 -18.31
N GLY A 97 -0.18 9.21 -17.45
CA GLY A 97 -1.22 8.23 -17.11
C GLY A 97 -0.78 7.17 -16.09
N ARG A 98 0.34 7.37 -15.39
CA ARG A 98 0.89 6.40 -14.42
C ARG A 98 0.55 6.76 -12.97
N PRO A 99 0.27 5.75 -12.11
CA PRO A 99 0.16 5.97 -10.68
C PRO A 99 1.43 6.60 -10.09
N ASN A 100 1.26 7.67 -9.30
CA ASN A 100 2.36 8.39 -8.66
C ASN A 100 2.00 8.74 -7.22
N PHE A 101 2.60 8.04 -6.27
CA PHE A 101 2.31 8.21 -4.85
C PHE A 101 2.73 9.59 -4.31
N ASN A 102 3.79 10.19 -4.84
CA ASN A 102 4.21 11.53 -4.43
C ASN A 102 3.15 12.59 -4.78
N LEU A 103 2.50 12.48 -5.93
CA LEU A 103 1.37 13.33 -6.28
C LEU A 103 0.20 13.10 -5.32
N LEU A 104 -0.06 11.86 -4.94
CA LEU A 104 -1.13 11.52 -4.00
C LEU A 104 -0.92 12.14 -2.61
N GLN A 105 0.31 12.28 -2.15
CA GLN A 105 0.62 12.95 -0.88
C GLN A 105 0.44 14.47 -0.93
N ASN A 106 0.63 15.08 -2.09
CA ASN A 106 0.62 16.52 -2.30
C ASN A 106 -0.66 17.02 -3.02
N PHE A 107 -1.70 16.20 -3.07
CA PHE A 107 -2.88 16.35 -3.93
C PHE A 107 -3.73 17.62 -3.71
N ARG A 108 -3.51 18.40 -2.66
CA ARG A 108 -4.34 19.59 -2.35
C ARG A 108 -4.44 20.60 -3.51
N ALA A 109 -3.48 20.57 -4.44
CA ALA A 109 -3.46 21.43 -5.62
C ALA A 109 -4.07 20.80 -6.89
N GLU A 110 -4.28 19.45 -6.93
CA GLU A 110 -4.59 18.73 -8.17
C GLU A 110 -5.60 17.59 -7.98
N ALA A 111 -6.72 17.88 -7.32
CA ALA A 111 -7.78 16.90 -7.05
C ALA A 111 -8.32 16.15 -8.30
N ALA A 112 -8.22 16.77 -9.48
CA ALA A 112 -8.68 16.18 -10.76
C ALA A 112 -7.85 14.94 -11.18
N ARG A 113 -6.67 14.72 -10.61
CA ARG A 113 -5.78 13.59 -10.92
C ARG A 113 -5.99 12.38 -10.01
N ILE A 114 -6.87 12.50 -8.99
CA ILE A 114 -7.11 11.43 -8.04
C ILE A 114 -8.24 10.55 -8.54
N GLN A 115 -7.97 9.24 -8.57
CA GLN A 115 -8.92 8.21 -9.00
C GLN A 115 -8.98 7.10 -7.96
N TYR A 116 -10.14 6.44 -7.87
CA TYR A 116 -10.36 5.26 -7.05
C TYR A 116 -10.56 4.05 -7.96
N TYR A 117 -9.59 3.14 -7.94
CA TYR A 117 -9.62 1.88 -8.68
C TYR A 117 -10.22 0.79 -7.82
N VAL A 118 -11.45 0.41 -8.13
CA VAL A 118 -12.18 -0.66 -7.44
C VAL A 118 -11.80 -2.00 -8.06
N PHE A 119 -11.38 -2.93 -7.24
CA PHE A 119 -10.97 -4.26 -7.71
C PHE A 119 -11.69 -5.42 -7.01
N ASP A 120 -12.59 -5.17 -6.04
CA ASP A 120 -13.44 -6.20 -5.45
C ASP A 120 -14.77 -5.62 -4.96
N LEU A 121 -15.82 -6.47 -4.96
CA LEU A 121 -17.15 -6.18 -4.45
C LEU A 121 -17.46 -7.14 -3.31
N LEU A 122 -17.60 -6.61 -2.08
CA LEU A 122 -17.71 -7.42 -0.87
C LEU A 122 -19.14 -7.51 -0.32
N CYS A 123 -19.93 -6.46 -0.53
CA CYS A 123 -21.33 -6.40 -0.17
C CYS A 123 -22.11 -5.62 -1.22
N TRP A 124 -23.30 -6.07 -1.54
CA TRP A 124 -24.20 -5.40 -2.48
C TRP A 124 -25.65 -5.44 -2.00
N LYS A 125 -26.24 -4.28 -1.69
CA LYS A 125 -27.59 -4.16 -1.15
C LYS A 125 -27.83 -5.12 0.03
N ASP A 126 -26.92 -5.07 1.01
CA ASP A 126 -26.90 -5.90 2.20
C ASP A 126 -26.85 -7.41 1.91
N ARG A 127 -26.20 -7.82 0.82
CA ARG A 127 -25.87 -9.22 0.52
C ARG A 127 -24.38 -9.45 0.62
N ASP A 128 -23.97 -10.44 1.41
CA ASP A 128 -22.57 -10.82 1.60
C ASP A 128 -22.04 -11.58 0.38
N LEU A 129 -21.04 -11.00 -0.28
CA LEU A 129 -20.35 -11.60 -1.41
C LEU A 129 -19.00 -12.23 -1.04
N THR A 130 -18.52 -12.06 0.19
CA THR A 130 -17.16 -12.46 0.59
C THR A 130 -16.90 -13.96 0.41
N ARG A 131 -17.94 -14.79 0.49
CA ARG A 131 -17.88 -16.24 0.29
C ARG A 131 -17.97 -16.69 -1.16
N LEU A 132 -18.19 -15.78 -2.10
CA LEU A 132 -18.15 -16.11 -3.53
C LEU A 132 -16.70 -16.24 -4.00
N PRO A 133 -16.44 -17.07 -5.04
CA PRO A 133 -15.18 -17.04 -5.76
C PRO A 133 -14.86 -15.64 -6.28
N LEU A 134 -13.59 -15.25 -6.28
CA LEU A 134 -13.15 -13.94 -6.77
C LEU A 134 -13.69 -13.62 -8.16
N ILE A 135 -13.60 -14.59 -9.09
CA ILE A 135 -14.05 -14.36 -10.46
C ILE A 135 -15.54 -14.04 -10.54
N GLU A 136 -16.38 -14.62 -9.68
CA GLU A 136 -17.80 -14.31 -9.58
C GLU A 136 -18.01 -12.90 -9.00
N ARG A 137 -17.28 -12.51 -7.96
CA ARG A 137 -17.32 -11.15 -7.40
C ARG A 137 -16.91 -10.10 -8.43
N ARG A 138 -15.88 -10.40 -9.25
CA ARG A 138 -15.42 -9.53 -10.35
C ARG A 138 -16.48 -9.39 -11.45
N MET A 139 -17.16 -10.48 -11.83
CA MET A 139 -18.29 -10.43 -12.78
C MET A 139 -19.42 -9.56 -12.24
N LEU A 140 -19.77 -9.71 -10.96
CA LEU A 140 -20.79 -8.89 -10.31
C LEU A 140 -20.36 -7.44 -10.21
N LEU A 141 -19.11 -7.15 -9.86
CA LEU A 141 -18.54 -5.81 -9.83
C LEU A 141 -18.72 -5.10 -11.19
N ASN A 142 -18.30 -5.73 -12.28
CA ASN A 142 -18.42 -5.18 -13.63
C ASN A 142 -19.89 -4.97 -14.08
N ALA A 143 -20.79 -5.85 -13.64
CA ALA A 143 -22.20 -5.80 -14.03
C ALA A 143 -23.03 -4.81 -13.21
N LEU A 144 -22.64 -4.53 -11.96
CA LEU A 144 -23.43 -3.80 -10.99
C LEU A 144 -22.88 -2.41 -10.68
N LEU A 145 -21.55 -2.24 -10.73
CA LEU A 145 -20.91 -0.97 -10.48
C LEU A 145 -20.92 -0.11 -11.76
N VAL A 146 -22.04 0.54 -12.00
CA VAL A 146 -22.18 1.50 -13.11
C VAL A 146 -21.98 2.90 -12.52
N VAL A 147 -20.76 3.44 -12.69
CA VAL A 147 -20.43 4.80 -12.24
C VAL A 147 -20.06 5.64 -13.46
N ASN A 148 -20.82 6.71 -13.70
CA ASN A 148 -20.57 7.65 -14.79
C ASN A 148 -19.55 8.74 -14.42
N ASP A 149 -18.71 8.49 -13.42
CA ASP A 149 -17.72 9.44 -12.94
C ASP A 149 -16.30 8.94 -13.25
N LYS A 150 -15.52 9.78 -13.92
CA LYS A 150 -14.15 9.46 -14.31
C LYS A 150 -13.20 9.25 -13.12
N ARG A 151 -13.59 9.71 -11.93
CA ARG A 151 -12.83 9.52 -10.68
C ARG A 151 -12.91 8.08 -10.15
N ILE A 152 -13.90 7.29 -10.61
CA ILE A 152 -14.09 5.90 -10.23
C ILE A 152 -13.78 5.01 -11.43
N ARG A 153 -12.91 4.04 -11.25
CA ARG A 153 -12.51 3.05 -12.25
C ARG A 153 -12.65 1.65 -11.68
N ILE A 154 -13.02 0.70 -12.50
CA ILE A 154 -12.84 -0.71 -12.16
C ILE A 154 -11.44 -1.11 -12.64
N ALA A 155 -10.64 -1.68 -11.74
CA ALA A 155 -9.30 -2.14 -12.10
C ALA A 155 -9.38 -3.27 -13.13
N ASP A 156 -8.62 -3.16 -14.21
CA ASP A 156 -8.51 -4.21 -15.23
C ASP A 156 -7.69 -5.38 -14.73
N TYR A 157 -7.93 -6.56 -15.31
CA TYR A 157 -7.12 -7.75 -15.07
C TYR A 157 -6.93 -8.55 -16.36
N VAL A 158 -5.89 -9.36 -16.37
CA VAL A 158 -5.61 -10.31 -17.45
C VAL A 158 -5.60 -11.75 -16.89
N GLU A 159 -6.05 -12.70 -17.72
CA GLU A 159 -6.03 -14.14 -17.42
C GLU A 159 -4.88 -14.88 -18.10
N ALA A 160 -4.09 -14.16 -18.90
CA ALA A 160 -2.92 -14.67 -19.60
C ALA A 160 -1.74 -14.95 -18.64
N ALA A 161 -0.69 -15.56 -19.17
CA ALA A 161 0.56 -15.74 -18.42
C ALA A 161 1.10 -14.40 -17.92
N PRO A 162 1.59 -14.31 -16.67
CA PRO A 162 2.00 -13.04 -16.08
C PRO A 162 3.25 -12.42 -16.73
N ARG A 163 3.97 -13.16 -17.59
CA ARG A 163 5.22 -12.72 -18.22
C ARG A 163 5.04 -11.46 -19.07
N ASP A 164 3.99 -11.42 -19.89
CA ASP A 164 3.74 -10.30 -20.80
C ASP A 164 3.32 -9.05 -20.04
N LEU A 165 2.43 -9.22 -19.05
CA LEU A 165 2.05 -8.13 -18.15
C LEU A 165 3.27 -7.62 -17.36
N LEU A 166 4.14 -8.52 -16.91
CA LEU A 166 5.35 -8.17 -16.17
C LEU A 166 6.35 -7.40 -17.04
N ALA A 167 6.48 -7.77 -18.32
CA ALA A 167 7.31 -7.05 -19.27
C ALA A 167 6.80 -5.61 -19.48
N ALA A 168 5.49 -5.44 -19.72
CA ALA A 168 4.86 -4.13 -19.85
C ALA A 168 4.99 -3.28 -18.56
N VAL A 169 4.84 -3.89 -17.39
CA VAL A 169 5.01 -3.23 -16.07
C VAL A 169 6.45 -2.72 -15.90
N ARG A 170 7.46 -3.51 -16.34
CA ARG A 170 8.88 -3.09 -16.31
C ARG A 170 9.15 -1.93 -17.25
N GLU A 171 8.68 -2.03 -18.49
CA GLU A 171 8.86 -1.01 -19.53
C GLU A 171 8.24 0.33 -19.11
N GLN A 172 7.07 0.28 -18.48
CA GLN A 172 6.37 1.48 -18.01
C GLN A 172 6.86 1.99 -16.65
N GLY A 173 7.80 1.30 -15.99
CA GLY A 173 8.33 1.69 -14.68
C GLY A 173 7.30 1.60 -13.54
N LEU A 174 6.30 0.71 -13.66
CA LEU A 174 5.28 0.49 -12.65
C LEU A 174 5.80 -0.39 -11.50
N GLU A 175 5.10 -0.40 -10.36
CA GLU A 175 5.58 -1.03 -9.14
C GLU A 175 5.69 -2.57 -9.23
N GLY A 176 4.76 -3.22 -9.93
CA GLY A 176 4.68 -4.66 -10.02
C GLY A 176 3.31 -5.17 -10.44
N ILE A 177 3.03 -6.42 -10.11
CA ILE A 177 1.75 -7.08 -10.38
C ILE A 177 1.19 -7.76 -9.13
N VAL A 178 -0.14 -7.94 -9.12
CA VAL A 178 -0.87 -8.71 -8.11
C VAL A 178 -1.54 -9.89 -8.79
N GLY A 179 -1.25 -11.09 -8.30
CA GLY A 179 -1.92 -12.33 -8.72
C GLY A 179 -2.98 -12.69 -7.69
N LYS A 180 -4.18 -13.00 -8.15
CA LYS A 180 -5.31 -13.38 -7.31
C LYS A 180 -5.91 -14.68 -7.82
N GLN A 181 -6.00 -15.72 -6.96
CA GLN A 181 -6.63 -17.00 -7.32
C GLN A 181 -8.11 -16.79 -7.65
N LYS A 182 -8.55 -17.29 -8.81
CA LYS A 182 -9.91 -17.09 -9.35
C LYS A 182 -11.02 -17.61 -8.45
N ASP A 183 -10.77 -18.69 -7.76
CA ASP A 183 -11.71 -19.39 -6.87
C ASP A 183 -11.61 -18.92 -5.40
N SER A 184 -10.72 -18.00 -5.10
CA SER A 184 -10.51 -17.54 -3.71
C SER A 184 -11.72 -16.80 -3.16
N HIS A 185 -12.11 -17.15 -1.94
CA HIS A 185 -13.00 -16.34 -1.12
C HIS A 185 -12.25 -15.09 -0.62
N TYR A 186 -12.99 -14.04 -0.29
CA TYR A 186 -12.39 -12.91 0.41
C TYR A 186 -12.19 -13.28 1.87
N GLN A 187 -10.96 -13.22 2.35
CA GLN A 187 -10.55 -13.61 3.71
C GLN A 187 -10.14 -12.37 4.50
N PRO A 188 -11.08 -11.74 5.23
CA PRO A 188 -10.80 -10.49 5.96
C PRO A 188 -9.56 -10.58 6.85
N GLY A 189 -8.66 -9.60 6.74
CA GLY A 189 -7.45 -9.47 7.54
C GLY A 189 -6.37 -10.53 7.31
N LYS A 190 -6.60 -11.51 6.42
CA LYS A 190 -5.65 -12.62 6.24
C LYS A 190 -4.70 -12.42 5.06
N ARG A 191 -3.48 -12.94 5.24
CA ARG A 191 -2.44 -13.06 4.21
C ARG A 191 -2.23 -14.54 3.89
N SER A 192 -3.23 -15.17 3.28
CA SER A 192 -3.28 -16.61 3.06
C SER A 192 -2.47 -17.12 1.86
N GLY A 193 -1.95 -16.21 1.01
CA GLY A 193 -1.31 -16.58 -0.25
C GLY A 193 -2.29 -16.74 -1.42
N ALA A 194 -3.61 -16.70 -1.20
CA ALA A 194 -4.58 -16.67 -2.29
C ALA A 194 -4.47 -15.39 -3.14
N TRP A 195 -3.98 -14.31 -2.53
CA TRP A 195 -3.54 -13.10 -3.20
C TRP A 195 -2.05 -12.94 -2.98
N ILE A 196 -1.30 -12.75 -4.07
CA ILE A 196 0.15 -12.54 -4.05
C ILE A 196 0.50 -11.22 -4.71
N LYS A 197 1.62 -10.62 -4.31
CA LYS A 197 2.20 -9.46 -4.97
C LYS A 197 3.63 -9.76 -5.39
N TYR A 198 3.98 -9.40 -6.62
CA TYR A 198 5.32 -9.42 -7.15
C TYR A 198 5.73 -8.00 -7.52
N ARG A 199 6.82 -7.50 -6.92
CA ARG A 199 7.34 -6.16 -7.21
C ARG A 199 8.47 -6.24 -8.21
N VAL A 200 8.44 -5.36 -9.19
CA VAL A 200 9.50 -5.19 -10.20
C VAL A 200 10.59 -4.28 -9.66
N ASN A 201 10.19 -3.19 -9.00
CA ASN A 201 11.12 -2.27 -8.35
C ASN A 201 11.38 -2.72 -6.91
N ARG A 202 12.65 -2.73 -6.53
CA ARG A 202 13.05 -3.07 -5.16
C ARG A 202 12.73 -1.92 -4.23
N GLY A 203 11.54 -1.98 -3.66
CA GLY A 203 11.09 -1.01 -2.67
C GLY A 203 10.12 -1.65 -1.70
N GLN A 204 10.25 -1.33 -0.42
CA GLN A 204 9.29 -1.74 0.61
C GLN A 204 9.12 -0.65 1.66
N GLU A 205 8.17 -0.87 2.55
CA GLU A 205 7.99 -0.01 3.70
C GLU A 205 9.02 -0.32 4.78
N PHE A 206 9.49 0.75 5.46
CA PHE A 206 10.37 0.66 6.63
C PHE A 206 9.89 1.60 7.73
N VAL A 207 10.12 1.20 8.97
CA VAL A 207 9.85 2.02 10.15
C VAL A 207 10.98 3.03 10.33
N ILE A 208 10.63 4.28 10.59
CA ILE A 208 11.59 5.33 10.92
C ILE A 208 11.82 5.29 12.44
N GLY A 209 13.04 4.97 12.85
CA GLY A 209 13.42 4.93 14.27
C GLY A 209 14.38 6.05 14.68
N GLY A 210 14.74 6.94 13.75
CA GLY A 210 15.60 8.07 14.05
C GLY A 210 15.99 8.88 12.83
N TYR A 211 16.74 9.94 13.07
CA TYR A 211 17.33 10.78 12.01
C TYR A 211 18.65 11.40 12.45
N PHE A 212 19.45 11.82 11.50
CA PHE A 212 20.58 12.73 11.74
C PHE A 212 20.12 14.17 11.51
N PRO A 213 20.38 15.10 12.46
CA PRO A 213 20.08 16.53 12.25
C PRO A 213 20.79 17.09 11.02
N GLY A 214 20.16 18.05 10.37
CA GLY A 214 20.71 18.70 9.19
C GLY A 214 19.84 19.85 8.69
N PRO A 215 20.20 20.47 7.55
CA PRO A 215 19.39 21.51 6.94
C PRO A 215 17.95 21.06 6.71
N HIS A 216 17.00 21.98 6.97
CA HIS A 216 15.56 21.71 6.81
C HIS A 216 14.99 20.64 7.74
N GLY A 217 15.67 20.40 8.91
CA GLY A 217 15.24 19.51 9.98
C GLY A 217 16.10 18.26 10.13
N PHE A 218 16.45 17.59 9.05
CA PHE A 218 17.31 16.40 9.08
C PHE A 218 18.19 16.29 7.82
N ASP A 219 19.31 15.58 7.95
CA ASP A 219 20.18 15.17 6.84
C ASP A 219 19.71 13.81 6.26
N SER A 220 19.47 12.86 7.12
CA SER A 220 19.12 11.48 6.73
C SER A 220 18.21 10.80 7.76
N LEU A 221 17.36 9.89 7.30
CA LEU A 221 16.53 9.05 8.14
C LEU A 221 17.25 7.74 8.48
N ILE A 222 16.98 7.20 9.67
CA ILE A 222 17.45 5.89 10.14
C ILE A 222 16.23 4.97 10.13
N VAL A 223 16.29 3.90 9.32
CA VAL A 223 15.12 3.06 9.04
C VAL A 223 15.39 1.58 9.31
N GLY A 224 14.32 0.85 9.61
CA GLY A 224 14.36 -0.58 9.87
C GLY A 224 13.02 -1.28 9.67
N TYR A 225 12.97 -2.56 10.01
CA TYR A 225 11.79 -3.40 9.97
C TYR A 225 11.65 -4.20 11.27
N TYR A 226 10.47 -4.73 11.53
CA TYR A 226 10.25 -5.61 12.66
C TYR A 226 10.55 -7.07 12.31
N ASP A 227 11.39 -7.69 13.15
CA ASP A 227 11.62 -9.14 13.20
C ASP A 227 11.05 -9.64 14.54
N GLY A 228 9.86 -10.21 14.50
CA GLY A 228 9.02 -10.37 15.69
C GLY A 228 8.74 -9.01 16.34
N ASP A 229 9.05 -8.87 17.63
CA ASP A 229 8.88 -7.62 18.38
C ASP A 229 10.09 -6.67 18.32
N LYS A 230 11.17 -7.11 17.64
CA LYS A 230 12.45 -6.39 17.62
C LYS A 230 12.56 -5.53 16.37
N LEU A 231 12.81 -4.22 16.54
CA LEU A 231 13.09 -3.33 15.44
C LEU A 231 14.56 -3.47 15.01
N THR A 232 14.78 -3.89 13.76
CA THR A 232 16.10 -4.14 13.18
C THR A 232 16.47 -3.03 12.20
N TYR A 233 17.57 -2.33 12.45
CA TYR A 233 18.12 -1.29 11.58
C TYR A 233 18.62 -1.89 10.25
N VAL A 234 18.38 -1.19 9.15
CA VAL A 234 18.79 -1.63 7.80
C VAL A 234 19.48 -0.57 6.95
N ALA A 235 19.14 0.71 7.15
CA ALA A 235 19.75 1.76 6.35
C ALA A 235 19.68 3.15 6.99
N ARG A 236 20.62 3.97 6.54
CA ARG A 236 20.58 5.42 6.66
C ARG A 236 20.24 6.00 5.28
N THR A 237 19.03 6.55 5.13
CA THR A 237 18.52 7.04 3.84
C THR A 237 18.66 8.54 3.75
N ARG A 238 19.46 9.01 2.81
CA ARG A 238 19.75 10.44 2.56
C ARG A 238 19.10 10.96 1.29
N ASN A 239 18.92 10.09 0.30
CA ASN A 239 18.42 10.43 -1.03
C ASN A 239 16.89 10.44 -1.09
N GLY A 240 16.32 11.08 -2.12
CA GLY A 240 14.87 11.14 -2.36
C GLY A 240 14.18 12.34 -1.72
N PHE A 241 14.93 13.27 -1.16
CA PHE A 241 14.38 14.48 -0.55
C PHE A 241 14.75 15.75 -1.33
N VAL A 242 13.79 16.67 -1.35
CA VAL A 242 14.02 18.07 -1.67
C VAL A 242 13.79 18.92 -0.41
N PRO A 243 14.24 20.19 -0.32
CA PRO A 243 14.08 21.00 0.87
C PRO A 243 12.65 21.10 1.40
N ALA A 244 11.65 21.16 0.51
CA ALA A 244 10.24 21.21 0.87
C ALA A 244 9.77 19.90 1.51
N SER A 245 10.09 18.75 0.91
CA SER A 245 9.70 17.44 1.45
C SER A 245 10.41 17.14 2.78
N ARG A 246 11.68 17.59 2.97
CA ARG A 246 12.37 17.45 4.28
C ARG A 246 11.61 18.18 5.38
N ARG A 247 11.22 19.45 5.16
CA ARG A 247 10.45 20.20 6.15
C ARG A 247 9.11 19.55 6.48
N GLN A 248 8.41 19.03 5.47
CA GLN A 248 7.14 18.35 5.64
C GLN A 248 7.30 17.07 6.44
N VAL A 249 8.26 16.22 6.09
CA VAL A 249 8.57 14.98 6.82
C VAL A 249 8.98 15.31 8.25
N PHE A 250 9.88 16.28 8.46
CA PHE A 250 10.34 16.70 9.78
C PHE A 250 9.21 17.16 10.69
N SER A 251 8.25 17.94 10.14
CA SER A 251 7.10 18.43 10.92
C SER A 251 6.27 17.28 11.50
N LYS A 252 6.24 16.12 10.83
CA LYS A 252 5.54 14.91 11.26
C LYS A 252 6.37 14.03 12.21
N LEU A 253 7.68 14.17 12.22
CA LEU A 253 8.58 13.35 13.04
C LEU A 253 8.96 14.00 14.38
N LYS A 254 9.02 15.33 14.45
CA LYS A 254 9.55 16.08 15.61
C LYS A 254 8.88 15.75 16.96
N HIS A 255 7.64 15.34 16.98
CA HIS A 255 6.88 14.96 18.18
C HIS A 255 7.12 13.52 18.65
N LEU A 256 7.83 12.72 17.84
CA LEU A 256 8.16 11.33 18.15
C LEU A 256 9.51 11.16 18.85
N VAL A 257 10.22 12.26 19.13
CA VAL A 257 11.56 12.21 19.73
C VAL A 257 11.54 11.45 21.06
N THR A 258 12.53 10.56 21.22
CA THR A 258 12.77 9.77 22.45
C THR A 258 14.26 9.74 22.76
N ALA A 259 14.61 9.44 24.02
CA ALA A 259 16.00 9.31 24.44
C ALA A 259 16.62 7.96 24.06
N GLU A 260 15.79 6.92 23.88
CA GLU A 260 16.24 5.55 23.67
C GLU A 260 16.33 5.19 22.19
N CYS A 261 17.40 4.47 21.83
CA CYS A 261 17.55 3.88 20.51
C CYS A 261 16.56 2.70 20.35
N PRO A 262 15.65 2.74 19.37
CA PRO A 262 14.66 1.67 19.20
C PRO A 262 15.21 0.43 18.49
N PHE A 263 16.42 0.48 17.95
CA PHE A 263 17.01 -0.61 17.17
C PHE A 263 17.85 -1.56 18.02
N VAL A 264 17.58 -2.87 17.90
CA VAL A 264 18.26 -3.90 18.69
C VAL A 264 19.65 -4.29 18.17
N ASN A 265 19.95 -3.99 16.90
CA ASN A 265 21.22 -4.37 16.25
C ASN A 265 22.18 -3.18 16.06
N LEU A 266 22.01 -2.13 16.84
CA LEU A 266 22.96 -1.01 16.94
C LEU A 266 23.62 -1.00 18.34
N PRO A 267 24.86 -0.49 18.44
CA PRO A 267 25.74 0.01 17.37
C PRO A 267 26.31 -1.10 16.48
N GLU A 268 26.61 -0.77 15.21
CA GLU A 268 27.31 -1.68 14.32
C GLU A 268 28.79 -1.82 14.75
N THR A 269 29.22 -3.05 14.96
CA THR A 269 30.60 -3.38 15.38
C THR A 269 31.55 -3.67 14.22
N ARG A 270 30.99 -4.06 13.05
CA ARG A 270 31.77 -4.34 11.83
C ARG A 270 31.98 -3.06 11.03
N ARG A 271 33.21 -2.79 10.61
CA ARG A 271 33.50 -1.68 9.70
C ARG A 271 32.95 -1.98 8.31
N SER A 272 32.18 -1.05 7.76
CA SER A 272 31.78 -1.05 6.36
C SER A 272 32.98 -0.65 5.50
N ARG A 273 33.11 -1.25 4.29
CA ARG A 273 34.14 -0.85 3.32
C ARG A 273 34.09 0.63 2.93
N PHE A 274 32.96 1.29 3.14
CA PHE A 274 32.70 2.68 2.76
C PHE A 274 32.52 3.64 3.95
N GLY A 275 32.79 3.19 5.19
CA GLY A 275 32.68 4.03 6.39
C GLY A 275 31.26 4.48 6.72
N GLU A 276 30.24 3.80 6.21
CA GLU A 276 28.81 4.14 6.39
C GLU A 276 28.18 3.48 7.60
N GLU A 277 28.93 2.65 8.33
CA GLU A 277 28.42 1.96 9.53
C GLU A 277 27.91 2.95 10.57
N LEU A 278 26.83 2.61 11.26
CA LEU A 278 26.27 3.37 12.37
C LEU A 278 26.86 2.86 13.68
N ASN A 279 28.09 3.27 13.96
CA ASN A 279 28.83 2.92 15.17
C ASN A 279 28.41 3.80 16.38
N ALA A 280 28.93 3.45 17.57
CA ALA A 280 28.60 4.15 18.82
C ALA A 280 28.88 5.66 18.79
N GLU A 281 29.94 6.11 18.11
CA GLU A 281 30.28 7.51 17.95
C GLU A 281 29.24 8.27 17.10
N LYS A 282 28.85 7.69 15.98
CA LYS A 282 27.84 8.27 15.10
C LYS A 282 26.47 8.29 15.77
N MET A 283 26.13 7.28 16.58
CA MET A 283 24.88 7.22 17.33
C MET A 283 24.70 8.40 18.28
N LYS A 284 25.76 8.97 18.85
CA LYS A 284 25.70 10.16 19.71
C LYS A 284 25.14 11.38 18.98
N LYS A 285 25.22 11.43 17.66
CA LYS A 285 24.73 12.53 16.81
C LYS A 285 23.32 12.26 16.26
N ALA A 286 22.78 11.06 16.47
CA ALA A 286 21.46 10.71 16.00
C ALA A 286 20.39 11.20 17.01
N VAL A 287 19.24 11.56 16.48
CA VAL A 287 18.02 11.81 17.25
C VAL A 287 17.12 10.60 17.06
N TRP A 288 16.79 9.94 18.16
CA TRP A 288 15.95 8.74 18.13
C TRP A 288 14.47 9.10 18.16
N LEU A 289 13.66 8.24 17.56
CA LEU A 289 12.21 8.42 17.46
C LEU A 289 11.50 7.17 17.98
N ARG A 290 10.35 7.37 18.63
CA ARG A 290 9.40 6.28 18.82
C ARG A 290 9.03 5.71 17.45
N PRO A 291 9.04 4.38 17.27
CA PRO A 291 8.90 3.73 15.96
C PRO A 291 7.44 3.70 15.49
N GLU A 292 6.86 4.88 15.30
CA GLU A 292 5.45 5.08 14.94
C GLU A 292 5.26 5.56 13.49
N ALA A 293 6.33 6.01 12.82
CA ALA A 293 6.29 6.50 11.45
C ALA A 293 6.82 5.45 10.48
N VAL A 294 6.17 5.32 9.32
CA VAL A 294 6.54 4.39 8.25
C VAL A 294 6.87 5.18 6.98
N ALA A 295 7.92 4.77 6.29
CA ALA A 295 8.34 5.31 5.01
C ALA A 295 8.39 4.23 3.92
N GLN A 296 8.02 4.58 2.71
CA GLN A 296 8.33 3.84 1.50
C GLN A 296 9.77 4.19 1.10
N ILE A 297 10.62 3.16 0.97
CA ILE A 297 12.03 3.29 0.56
C ILE A 297 12.28 2.41 -0.66
N GLU A 298 12.78 3.00 -1.72
CA GLU A 298 13.38 2.28 -2.85
C GLU A 298 14.84 1.99 -2.57
N PHE A 299 15.34 0.87 -3.07
CA PHE A 299 16.74 0.47 -2.91
C PHE A 299 17.19 -0.45 -4.04
N LEU A 300 18.49 -0.52 -4.27
CA LEU A 300 19.05 -1.36 -5.34
C LEU A 300 18.98 -2.84 -4.96
N GLU A 301 19.46 -3.18 -3.77
CA GLU A 301 19.55 -4.57 -3.31
C GLU A 301 19.72 -4.66 -1.78
N TRP A 302 19.41 -5.83 -1.23
CA TRP A 302 19.86 -6.22 0.09
C TRP A 302 21.29 -6.71 0.03
N THR A 303 22.16 -6.22 0.92
CA THR A 303 23.49 -6.77 1.10
C THR A 303 23.45 -8.06 1.93
N GLU A 304 24.53 -8.85 1.91
CA GLU A 304 24.68 -10.04 2.76
C GLU A 304 24.53 -9.73 4.27
N ALA A 305 24.89 -8.52 4.67
CA ALA A 305 24.74 -8.05 6.05
C ALA A 305 23.30 -7.56 6.35
N SER A 306 22.32 -7.85 5.49
CA SER A 306 20.93 -7.37 5.60
C SER A 306 20.83 -5.84 5.73
N ARG A 307 21.57 -5.11 4.89
CA ARG A 307 21.51 -3.66 4.74
C ARG A 307 20.98 -3.29 3.35
N LEU A 308 20.33 -2.13 3.24
CA LEU A 308 19.90 -1.60 1.95
C LEU A 308 21.05 -0.88 1.26
N ARG A 309 21.27 -1.18 -0.01
CA ARG A 309 22.21 -0.45 -0.87
C ARG A 309 21.48 0.58 -1.72
N HIS A 310 22.01 1.80 -1.81
CA HIS A 310 21.43 2.91 -2.56
C HIS A 310 19.97 3.21 -2.19
N SER A 311 19.69 3.27 -0.89
CA SER A 311 18.35 3.57 -0.40
C SER A 311 17.92 4.99 -0.75
N LYS A 312 16.65 5.16 -1.17
CA LYS A 312 16.03 6.40 -1.57
C LYS A 312 14.64 6.49 -0.94
N PHE A 313 14.37 7.59 -0.25
CA PHE A 313 13.05 7.88 0.28
C PHE A 313 12.07 8.19 -0.86
N VAL A 314 10.90 7.60 -0.80
CA VAL A 314 9.80 7.87 -1.72
C VAL A 314 8.74 8.70 -1.01
N ALA A 315 8.21 8.22 0.12
CA ALA A 315 7.08 8.87 0.79
C ALA A 315 6.91 8.39 2.24
N LEU A 316 6.18 9.15 3.06
CA LEU A 316 5.63 8.64 4.33
C LEU A 316 4.39 7.79 4.05
N ARG A 317 4.18 6.75 4.87
CA ARG A 317 3.04 5.83 4.79
C ARG A 317 2.21 5.91 6.06
N GLU A 318 1.37 6.94 6.15
CA GLU A 318 0.49 7.16 7.30
C GLU A 318 -0.65 6.12 7.40
N ASP A 319 -0.88 5.40 6.31
CA ASP A 319 -1.84 4.31 6.20
C ASP A 319 -1.32 2.97 6.74
N LYS A 320 -0.02 2.87 7.07
CA LYS A 320 0.60 1.62 7.52
C LYS A 320 0.73 1.54 9.04
N ASN A 321 0.49 0.34 9.57
CA ASN A 321 0.82 0.05 10.96
C ASN A 321 2.32 -0.27 11.06
N PRO A 322 3.12 0.46 11.85
CA PRO A 322 4.55 0.20 12.00
C PRO A 322 4.88 -1.24 12.38
N ARG A 323 4.08 -1.86 13.26
CA ARG A 323 4.28 -3.25 13.71
C ARG A 323 4.07 -4.30 12.60
N SER A 324 3.38 -3.95 11.52
CA SER A 324 3.20 -4.84 10.37
C SER A 324 4.32 -4.74 9.33
N VAL A 325 5.30 -3.87 9.55
CA VAL A 325 6.42 -3.66 8.63
C VAL A 325 7.50 -4.70 8.92
N ILE A 326 7.56 -5.72 8.09
CA ILE A 326 8.52 -6.83 8.17
C ILE A 326 9.41 -6.83 6.92
N LYS A 327 10.53 -7.57 6.98
CA LYS A 327 11.36 -7.79 5.80
C LYS A 327 10.56 -8.54 4.74
N GLU A 328 10.43 -7.96 3.55
CA GLU A 328 9.80 -8.63 2.42
C GLU A 328 10.88 -9.32 1.59
N GLU A 329 10.57 -10.52 1.09
CA GLU A 329 11.39 -11.16 0.08
C GLU A 329 11.29 -10.35 -1.20
N VAL A 330 12.45 -9.93 -1.71
CA VAL A 330 12.55 -9.19 -2.97
C VAL A 330 12.93 -10.18 -4.05
N GLY A 331 12.11 -10.23 -5.09
CA GLY A 331 12.32 -11.09 -6.25
C GLY A 331 13.53 -10.67 -7.11
#